data_80e8c07a5aace6cfd85d29a3cae4d5ef
#
_entry.id   80e8c07a5aace6cfd85d29a3cae4d5ef
#
_cell.length_a   1.000
_cell.length_b   1.000
_cell.length_c   1.000
_cell.angle_alpha   90.00
_cell.angle_beta   90.00
_cell.angle_gamma   90.00
#
_symmetry.space_group_name_H-M   'P 1'
#
loop_
_entity.id
_entity.type
_entity.pdbx_description
1 polymer ?
#
loop_
_entity_poly.entity_id
_entity_poly.type
_entity_poly.pdbx_seq_one_letter_code
_entity_poly.pdbx_strand_id
1 'polypeptide(L)'
;MKLRNKIITLMLSLIAMPAFSLAQTNVGKTKFGIDGGYVFADIDAKNTAQAIANSTGSTTTVTYDEATWSLRPFASYGFTQLVSGEIGFFYTGDLDANYRTASGITASESYNAYGLDLSAVYTAQGGLFGKAGVTYGQVNGAASVRLSNGTTVNLSGYSYGFGTLVGIGYESPSGFRVGYTYYNDVGNLKGADFGMLYIGAKF
;
A
#
# COMPACT_ATOMS: atom_id res chain seq x y z
N MET A 1 -7.29 10.94 -12.17
CA MET A 1 -6.20 11.87 -12.56
C MET A 1 -6.06 13.13 -11.69
N LYS A 2 -7.12 13.69 -11.07
CA LYS A 2 -7.04 14.92 -10.24
C LYS A 2 -6.44 14.72 -8.84
N LEU A 3 -6.62 13.56 -8.20
CA LEU A 3 -6.12 13.28 -6.85
C LEU A 3 -4.60 13.06 -6.85
N ARG A 4 -4.07 12.30 -7.82
CA ARG A 4 -2.63 12.02 -7.99
C ARG A 4 -1.78 13.29 -8.11
N ASN A 5 -2.26 14.30 -8.84
CA ASN A 5 -1.56 15.57 -8.98
C ASN A 5 -1.55 16.41 -7.70
N LYS A 6 -2.61 16.34 -6.88
CA LYS A 6 -2.67 17.03 -5.56
C LYS A 6 -1.73 16.40 -4.54
N ILE A 7 -1.57 15.07 -4.55
CA ILE A 7 -0.66 14.32 -3.66
C ILE A 7 0.80 14.65 -4.01
N ILE A 8 1.14 14.68 -5.30
CA ILE A 8 2.49 15.04 -5.77
C ILE A 8 2.84 16.49 -5.37
N THR A 9 1.90 17.42 -5.49
CA THR A 9 2.10 18.83 -5.09
C THR A 9 2.27 18.97 -3.58
N LEU A 10 1.52 18.22 -2.76
CA LEU A 10 1.67 18.20 -1.31
C LEU A 10 3.03 17.63 -0.88
N MET A 11 3.51 16.56 -1.53
CA MET A 11 4.84 16.00 -1.27
C MET A 11 5.97 16.97 -1.62
N LEU A 12 5.88 17.66 -2.75
CA LEU A 12 6.89 18.65 -3.15
C LEU A 12 6.96 19.85 -2.20
N SER A 13 5.85 20.26 -1.59
CA SER A 13 5.84 21.36 -0.61
C SER A 13 6.43 20.96 0.75
N LEU A 14 6.37 19.70 1.15
CA LEU A 14 7.00 19.19 2.38
C LEU A 14 8.54 19.06 2.26
N ILE A 15 9.06 18.89 1.04
CA ILE A 15 10.52 18.78 0.76
C ILE A 15 11.23 20.12 0.93
N ALA A 16 10.51 21.25 0.91
CA ALA A 16 11.07 22.60 0.99
C ALA A 16 11.39 23.09 2.42
N MET A 17 11.26 22.26 3.45
CA MET A 17 11.66 22.64 4.81
C MET A 17 13.18 22.49 4.98
N PRO A 18 13.92 23.57 5.29
CA PRO A 18 15.35 23.47 5.56
C PRO A 18 15.57 22.78 6.90
N ALA A 19 15.86 21.49 6.86
CA ALA A 19 16.25 20.75 8.04
C ALA A 19 17.77 20.79 8.21
N PHE A 20 18.28 21.84 8.82
CA PHE A 20 19.61 21.81 9.42
C PHE A 20 19.52 21.07 10.75
N SER A 21 19.73 19.76 10.76
CA SER A 21 19.95 19.02 11.98
C SER A 21 21.05 18.00 11.78
N LEU A 22 21.95 17.99 12.75
CA LEU A 22 23.01 17.00 12.86
C LEU A 22 22.38 15.59 12.89
N ALA A 23 22.74 14.75 11.94
CA ALA A 23 22.34 13.36 11.92
C ALA A 23 22.66 12.71 13.26
N GLN A 24 21.62 12.27 13.98
CA GLN A 24 21.84 11.45 15.18
C GLN A 24 22.56 10.18 14.75
N THR A 25 23.70 9.90 15.39
CA THR A 25 24.44 8.66 15.17
C THR A 25 23.63 7.48 15.67
N ASN A 26 22.93 6.79 14.77
CA ASN A 26 22.13 5.60 15.06
C ASN A 26 22.93 4.30 14.89
N VAL A 27 24.24 4.39 14.71
CA VAL A 27 25.13 3.23 14.49
C VAL A 27 25.08 2.29 15.68
N GLY A 28 24.80 1.01 15.42
CA GLY A 28 24.69 -0.03 16.44
C GLY A 28 23.44 0.06 17.31
N LYS A 29 22.48 0.93 16.98
CA LYS A 29 21.23 1.08 17.75
C LYS A 29 20.05 0.46 17.02
N THR A 30 19.21 -0.22 17.80
CA THR A 30 17.88 -0.64 17.36
C THR A 30 16.87 0.44 17.76
N LYS A 31 16.02 0.80 16.82
CA LYS A 31 14.88 1.69 17.03
C LYS A 31 13.60 0.99 16.57
N PHE A 32 12.50 1.31 17.19
CA PHE A 32 11.18 0.86 16.79
C PHE A 32 10.40 2.00 16.16
N GLY A 33 9.39 1.67 15.39
CA GLY A 33 8.54 2.70 14.81
C GLY A 33 7.23 2.13 14.32
N ILE A 34 6.38 3.07 13.90
CA ILE A 34 5.08 2.76 13.33
C ILE A 34 4.79 3.76 12.22
N ASP A 35 4.41 3.27 11.07
CA ASP A 35 3.93 4.04 9.93
C ASP A 35 2.43 3.77 9.76
N GLY A 36 1.62 4.80 9.60
CA GLY A 36 0.18 4.69 9.33
C GLY A 36 -0.21 5.60 8.18
N GLY A 37 -1.12 5.17 7.32
CA GLY A 37 -1.46 5.95 6.15
C GLY A 37 -2.52 5.33 5.26
N TYR A 38 -2.42 5.66 3.97
CA TYR A 38 -3.34 5.17 2.95
C TYR A 38 -2.60 4.33 1.92
N VAL A 39 -3.23 3.24 1.54
CA VAL A 39 -2.84 2.38 0.43
C VAL A 39 -3.69 2.73 -0.77
N PHE A 40 -3.05 2.87 -1.93
CA PHE A 40 -3.65 3.04 -3.24
C PHE A 40 -3.28 1.82 -4.07
N ALA A 41 -4.26 1.04 -4.49
CA ALA A 41 -4.08 -0.07 -5.40
C ALA A 41 -4.87 0.18 -6.68
N ASP A 42 -4.35 -0.26 -7.80
CA ASP A 42 -5.08 -0.24 -9.07
C ASP A 42 -5.90 -1.54 -9.16
N ILE A 43 -7.11 -1.49 -8.61
CA ILE A 43 -8.07 -2.57 -8.81
C ILE A 43 -8.62 -2.40 -10.21
N ASP A 44 -8.48 -3.43 -11.06
CA ASP A 44 -8.94 -3.40 -12.45
C ASP A 44 -10.48 -3.51 -12.56
N ALA A 45 -11.16 -2.74 -11.70
CA ALA A 45 -12.60 -2.76 -11.53
C ALA A 45 -13.36 -2.37 -12.81
N LYS A 46 -12.77 -1.51 -13.64
CA LYS A 46 -13.39 -1.10 -14.91
C LYS A 46 -13.37 -2.21 -15.95
N ASN A 47 -12.27 -2.94 -16.07
CA ASN A 47 -12.18 -4.07 -16.99
C ASN A 47 -13.04 -5.24 -16.51
N THR A 48 -13.12 -5.48 -15.20
CA THR A 48 -14.06 -6.44 -14.61
C THR A 48 -15.51 -6.05 -14.91
N ALA A 49 -15.89 -4.77 -14.74
CA ALA A 49 -17.24 -4.30 -15.11
C ALA A 49 -17.54 -4.49 -16.60
N GLN A 50 -16.57 -4.23 -17.48
CA GLN A 50 -16.71 -4.48 -18.92
C GLN A 50 -16.85 -5.95 -19.25
N ALA A 51 -16.09 -6.83 -18.58
CA ALA A 51 -16.21 -8.27 -18.75
C ALA A 51 -17.61 -8.79 -18.31
N ILE A 52 -18.13 -8.27 -17.19
CA ILE A 52 -19.48 -8.58 -16.72
C ILE A 52 -20.52 -8.07 -17.75
N ALA A 53 -20.38 -6.86 -18.26
CA ALA A 53 -21.28 -6.30 -19.27
C ALA A 53 -21.31 -7.14 -20.55
N ASN A 54 -20.14 -7.57 -21.03
CA ASN A 54 -20.01 -8.40 -22.21
C ASN A 54 -20.64 -9.81 -22.01
N SER A 55 -20.47 -10.40 -20.84
CA SER A 55 -21.00 -11.75 -20.56
C SER A 55 -22.51 -11.76 -20.31
N THR A 56 -23.08 -10.68 -19.79
CA THR A 56 -24.51 -10.57 -19.46
C THR A 56 -25.33 -9.87 -20.56
N GLY A 57 -24.69 -9.26 -21.55
CA GLY A 57 -25.34 -8.41 -22.54
C GLY A 57 -26.01 -7.17 -21.94
N SER A 58 -25.61 -6.75 -20.73
CA SER A 58 -26.25 -5.69 -19.96
C SER A 58 -25.23 -4.67 -19.48
N THR A 59 -25.61 -3.40 -19.48
CA THR A 59 -24.75 -2.35 -18.94
C THR A 59 -24.45 -2.59 -17.47
N THR A 60 -23.19 -2.38 -17.07
CA THR A 60 -22.73 -2.59 -15.70
C THR A 60 -22.21 -1.25 -15.14
N THR A 61 -22.71 -0.88 -13.97
CA THR A 61 -22.19 0.24 -13.16
C THR A 61 -21.23 -0.34 -12.12
N VAL A 62 -20.08 0.31 -11.92
CA VAL A 62 -19.11 -0.05 -10.90
C VAL A 62 -18.89 1.12 -9.94
N THR A 63 -18.83 0.82 -8.65
CA THR A 63 -18.37 1.71 -7.58
C THR A 63 -17.25 0.99 -6.85
N TYR A 64 -16.11 1.64 -6.66
CA TYR A 64 -14.95 1.02 -6.02
C TYR A 64 -14.16 2.03 -5.20
N ASP A 65 -13.46 1.52 -4.19
CA ASP A 65 -12.57 2.30 -3.36
C ASP A 65 -11.21 2.47 -4.06
N GLU A 66 -10.74 3.71 -4.17
CA GLU A 66 -9.42 4.02 -4.73
C GLU A 66 -8.31 3.93 -3.67
N ALA A 67 -8.66 3.89 -2.39
CA ALA A 67 -7.72 3.83 -1.29
C ALA A 67 -8.33 3.22 -0.03
N THR A 68 -7.48 2.59 0.77
CA THR A 68 -7.82 2.13 2.12
C THR A 68 -6.71 2.52 3.11
N TRP A 69 -6.95 2.32 4.40
CA TRP A 69 -5.95 2.59 5.43
C TRP A 69 -4.86 1.51 5.46
N SER A 70 -3.74 1.85 6.07
CA SER A 70 -2.63 0.92 6.30
C SER A 70 -1.92 1.20 7.61
N LEU A 71 -1.31 0.15 8.16
CA LEU A 71 -0.51 0.19 9.37
C LEU A 71 0.76 -0.65 9.15
N ARG A 72 1.92 -0.13 9.59
CA ARG A 72 3.21 -0.83 9.51
C ARG A 72 4.06 -0.55 10.75
N PRO A 73 3.97 -1.35 11.84
CA PRO A 73 4.99 -1.40 12.87
C PRO A 73 6.30 -1.96 12.28
N PHE A 74 7.44 -1.44 12.75
CA PHE A 74 8.75 -1.87 12.27
C PHE A 74 9.84 -1.72 13.33
N ALA A 75 10.94 -2.47 13.14
CA ALA A 75 12.20 -2.29 13.83
C ALA A 75 13.28 -1.90 12.81
N SER A 76 14.16 -1.00 13.20
CA SER A 76 15.27 -0.49 12.39
C SER A 76 16.58 -0.66 13.13
N TYR A 77 17.64 -1.10 12.45
CA TYR A 77 19.00 -1.22 12.98
C TYR A 77 19.97 -0.42 12.14
N GLY A 78 20.73 0.49 12.76
CA GLY A 78 21.72 1.33 12.09
C GLY A 78 23.03 0.62 11.88
N PHE A 79 23.41 0.33 10.64
CA PHE A 79 24.73 -0.23 10.29
C PHE A 79 25.79 0.85 10.18
N THR A 80 25.44 1.99 9.61
CA THR A 80 26.29 3.18 9.48
C THR A 80 25.50 4.43 9.83
N GLN A 81 26.11 5.61 9.72
CA GLN A 81 25.40 6.89 9.91
C GLN A 81 24.32 7.13 8.85
N LEU A 82 24.48 6.54 7.66
CA LEU A 82 23.61 6.76 6.52
C LEU A 82 22.77 5.52 6.14
N VAL A 83 23.16 4.32 6.62
CA VAL A 83 22.54 3.07 6.20
C VAL A 83 21.98 2.33 7.40
N SER A 84 20.72 1.94 7.30
CA SER A 84 20.03 1.06 8.25
C SER A 84 19.28 -0.06 7.54
N GLY A 85 18.98 -1.13 8.28
CA GLY A 85 18.02 -2.15 7.88
C GLY A 85 16.72 -1.94 8.61
N GLU A 86 15.61 -2.19 7.96
CA GLU A 86 14.28 -2.22 8.58
C GLU A 86 13.63 -3.57 8.34
N ILE A 87 13.00 -4.12 9.39
CA ILE A 87 12.04 -5.22 9.30
C ILE A 87 10.70 -4.69 9.77
N GLY A 88 9.64 -4.86 8.97
CA GLY A 88 8.30 -4.37 9.28
C GLY A 88 7.26 -5.45 9.05
N PHE A 89 6.10 -5.25 9.68
CA PHE A 89 4.87 -5.98 9.38
C PHE A 89 3.88 -4.95 8.82
N PHE A 90 3.39 -5.16 7.61
CA PHE A 90 2.37 -4.30 7.02
C PHE A 90 1.00 -4.98 7.02
N TYR A 91 -0.02 -4.17 7.17
CA TYR A 91 -1.43 -4.58 7.05
C TYR A 91 -2.20 -3.47 6.32
N THR A 92 -3.06 -3.86 5.38
CA THR A 92 -3.98 -2.94 4.68
C THR A 92 -5.41 -3.23 5.09
N GLY A 93 -6.25 -2.20 5.14
CA GLY A 93 -7.69 -2.38 5.18
C GLY A 93 -8.22 -2.99 3.88
N ASP A 94 -9.51 -3.23 3.85
CA ASP A 94 -10.19 -3.76 2.67
C ASP A 94 -10.32 -2.68 1.59
N LEU A 95 -10.15 -3.09 0.34
CA LEU A 95 -10.45 -2.35 -0.88
C LEU A 95 -11.63 -3.03 -1.56
N ASP A 96 -12.75 -2.33 -1.63
CA ASP A 96 -14.01 -2.89 -2.09
C ASP A 96 -14.38 -2.40 -3.50
N ALA A 97 -14.91 -3.31 -4.32
CA ALA A 97 -15.54 -2.97 -5.58
C ALA A 97 -16.94 -3.59 -5.66
N ASN A 98 -17.92 -2.80 -6.07
CA ASN A 98 -19.32 -3.19 -6.19
C ASN A 98 -19.79 -2.98 -7.62
N TYR A 99 -20.40 -4.00 -8.19
CA TYR A 99 -20.90 -4.04 -9.56
C TYR A 99 -22.42 -4.23 -9.56
N ARG A 100 -23.09 -3.52 -10.44
CA ARG A 100 -24.53 -3.68 -10.65
C ARG A 100 -24.88 -3.64 -12.12
N THR A 101 -25.53 -4.68 -12.61
CA THR A 101 -26.04 -4.74 -13.97
C THR A 101 -27.46 -4.19 -14.05
N ALA A 102 -27.86 -3.69 -15.23
CA ALA A 102 -29.26 -3.29 -15.48
C ALA A 102 -30.24 -4.48 -15.38
N SER A 103 -29.77 -5.71 -15.54
CA SER A 103 -30.57 -6.95 -15.39
C SER A 103 -30.77 -7.36 -13.93
N GLY A 104 -30.26 -6.59 -12.94
CA GLY A 104 -30.46 -6.85 -11.51
C GLY A 104 -29.47 -7.80 -10.87
N ILE A 105 -28.42 -8.24 -11.59
CA ILE A 105 -27.29 -8.98 -11.01
C ILE A 105 -26.41 -7.97 -10.25
N THR A 106 -25.99 -8.35 -9.04
CA THR A 106 -25.02 -7.58 -8.27
C THR A 106 -23.81 -8.43 -7.94
N ALA A 107 -22.62 -7.86 -8.00
CA ALA A 107 -21.39 -8.52 -7.54
C ALA A 107 -20.61 -7.55 -6.65
N SER A 108 -19.89 -8.09 -5.68
CA SER A 108 -18.95 -7.35 -4.83
C SER A 108 -17.64 -8.12 -4.75
N GLU A 109 -16.54 -7.38 -4.69
CA GLU A 109 -15.20 -7.90 -4.48
C GLU A 109 -14.55 -7.11 -3.35
N SER A 110 -13.75 -7.78 -2.54
CA SER A 110 -13.00 -7.18 -1.42
C SER A 110 -11.60 -7.76 -1.40
N TYR A 111 -10.59 -6.90 -1.24
CA TYR A 111 -9.18 -7.29 -1.22
C TYR A 111 -8.46 -6.64 -0.04
N ASN A 112 -7.63 -7.40 0.65
CA ASN A 112 -6.67 -6.87 1.62
C ASN A 112 -5.34 -7.60 1.53
N ALA A 113 -4.29 -6.99 2.08
CA ALA A 113 -2.95 -7.56 2.10
C ALA A 113 -2.28 -7.38 3.47
N TYR A 114 -1.47 -8.36 3.85
CA TYR A 114 -0.60 -8.27 5.01
C TYR A 114 0.67 -9.10 4.82
N GLY A 115 1.72 -8.77 5.54
CA GLY A 115 2.97 -9.50 5.45
C GLY A 115 4.12 -8.85 6.18
N LEU A 116 5.29 -9.45 6.02
CA LEU A 116 6.55 -8.94 6.50
C LEU A 116 7.29 -8.24 5.36
N ASP A 117 8.04 -7.23 5.67
CA ASP A 117 9.00 -6.62 4.77
C ASP A 117 10.39 -6.52 5.42
N LEU A 118 11.42 -6.63 4.58
CA LEU A 118 12.81 -6.43 4.94
C LEU A 118 13.42 -5.45 3.94
N SER A 119 13.95 -4.33 4.40
CA SER A 119 14.49 -3.30 3.53
C SER A 119 15.82 -2.72 4.03
N ALA A 120 16.67 -2.34 3.08
CA ALA A 120 17.78 -1.43 3.32
C ALA A 120 17.27 0.01 3.14
N VAL A 121 17.68 0.89 4.05
CA VAL A 121 17.30 2.31 4.07
C VAL A 121 18.56 3.15 4.04
N TYR A 122 18.67 4.02 3.06
CA TYR A 122 19.69 5.05 3.00
C TYR A 122 19.08 6.39 3.39
N THR A 123 19.62 7.04 4.42
CA THR A 123 19.16 8.35 4.90
C THR A 123 20.26 9.38 4.70
N ALA A 124 20.02 10.40 3.89
CA ALA A 124 20.92 11.52 3.70
C ALA A 124 20.95 12.43 4.95
N GLN A 125 21.99 13.26 5.07
CA GLN A 125 22.19 14.15 6.22
C GLN A 125 21.01 15.10 6.47
N GLY A 126 20.25 15.46 5.44
CA GLY A 126 19.04 16.29 5.56
C GLY A 126 17.78 15.55 5.95
N GLY A 127 17.84 14.23 6.25
CA GLY A 127 16.68 13.43 6.63
C GLY A 127 15.91 12.81 5.46
N LEU A 128 16.24 13.17 4.21
CA LEU A 128 15.67 12.49 3.05
C LEU A 128 16.16 11.04 3.03
N PHE A 129 15.26 10.09 2.85
CA PHE A 129 15.64 8.68 2.76
C PHE A 129 15.08 8.00 1.53
N GLY A 130 15.81 6.98 1.06
CA GLY A 130 15.35 5.98 0.10
C GLY A 130 15.40 4.60 0.73
N LYS A 131 14.46 3.73 0.40
CA LYS A 131 14.47 2.33 0.81
C LYS A 131 14.19 1.39 -0.34
N ALA A 132 14.79 0.19 -0.27
CA ALA A 132 14.52 -0.89 -1.19
C ALA A 132 14.62 -2.23 -0.45
N GLY A 133 13.81 -3.20 -0.84
CA GLY A 133 13.76 -4.46 -0.13
C GLY A 133 12.85 -5.51 -0.76
N VAL A 134 12.58 -6.52 0.05
CA VAL A 134 11.70 -7.64 -0.29
C VAL A 134 10.55 -7.74 0.70
N THR A 135 9.45 -8.32 0.25
CA THR A 135 8.29 -8.64 1.08
C THR A 135 8.01 -10.14 1.03
N TYR A 136 7.42 -10.65 2.10
CA TYR A 136 6.73 -11.93 2.09
C TYR A 136 5.34 -11.70 2.67
N GLY A 137 4.32 -11.77 1.83
CA GLY A 137 2.98 -11.36 2.20
C GLY A 137 1.91 -12.28 1.66
N GLN A 138 0.69 -12.02 2.12
CA GLN A 138 -0.53 -12.66 1.67
C GLN A 138 -1.50 -11.59 1.19
N VAL A 139 -2.13 -11.86 0.05
CA VAL A 139 -3.27 -11.10 -0.46
C VAL A 139 -4.49 -11.99 -0.35
N ASN A 140 -5.53 -11.49 0.28
CA ASN A 140 -6.83 -12.16 0.36
C ASN A 140 -7.79 -11.47 -0.62
N GLY A 141 -8.63 -12.28 -1.26
CA GLY A 141 -9.71 -11.81 -2.09
C GLY A 141 -11.01 -12.55 -1.74
N ALA A 142 -12.10 -11.83 -1.65
CA ALA A 142 -13.44 -12.37 -1.52
C ALA A 142 -14.34 -11.76 -2.60
N ALA A 143 -15.19 -12.56 -3.20
CA ALA A 143 -16.18 -12.12 -4.16
C ALA A 143 -17.55 -12.73 -3.84
N SER A 144 -18.59 -11.93 -4.02
CA SER A 144 -19.97 -12.36 -3.87
C SER A 144 -20.78 -11.94 -5.09
N VAL A 145 -21.49 -12.89 -5.70
CA VAL A 145 -22.34 -12.62 -6.85
C VAL A 145 -23.78 -13.01 -6.52
N ARG A 146 -24.71 -12.07 -6.61
CA ARG A 146 -26.14 -12.29 -6.44
C ARG A 146 -26.83 -12.23 -7.79
N LEU A 147 -27.40 -13.33 -8.20
CA LEU A 147 -28.14 -13.48 -9.44
C LEU A 147 -29.54 -12.86 -9.33
N SER A 148 -30.17 -12.59 -10.47
CA SER A 148 -31.53 -12.03 -10.56
C SER A 148 -32.63 -12.89 -9.92
N ASN A 149 -32.40 -14.20 -9.80
CA ASN A 149 -33.29 -15.14 -9.09
C ASN A 149 -33.12 -15.15 -7.57
N GLY A 150 -32.24 -14.29 -7.03
CA GLY A 150 -31.93 -14.17 -5.60
C GLY A 150 -30.88 -15.14 -5.09
N THR A 151 -30.35 -16.05 -5.90
CA THR A 151 -29.26 -16.96 -5.53
C THR A 151 -27.98 -16.18 -5.35
N THR A 152 -27.24 -16.40 -4.24
CA THR A 152 -25.95 -15.80 -3.97
C THR A 152 -24.86 -16.86 -4.04
N VAL A 153 -23.78 -16.56 -4.78
CA VAL A 153 -22.58 -17.38 -4.86
C VAL A 153 -21.43 -16.59 -4.22
N ASN A 154 -20.77 -17.18 -3.23
CA ASN A 154 -19.61 -16.59 -2.57
C ASN A 154 -18.35 -17.38 -2.96
N LEU A 155 -17.30 -16.64 -3.31
CA LEU A 155 -15.96 -17.14 -3.62
C LEU A 155 -14.97 -16.44 -2.72
N SER A 156 -13.98 -17.15 -2.24
CA SER A 156 -12.86 -16.57 -1.51
C SER A 156 -11.57 -17.29 -1.88
N GLY A 157 -10.49 -16.58 -1.87
CA GLY A 157 -9.17 -17.12 -2.17
C GLY A 157 -8.08 -16.26 -1.53
N TYR A 158 -6.90 -16.82 -1.50
CA TYR A 158 -5.70 -16.09 -1.07
C TYR A 158 -4.50 -16.52 -1.92
N SER A 159 -3.53 -15.64 -2.00
CA SER A 159 -2.21 -15.93 -2.55
C SER A 159 -1.15 -15.43 -1.60
N TYR A 160 -0.06 -16.16 -1.47
CA TYR A 160 1.07 -15.77 -0.62
C TYR A 160 2.39 -15.96 -1.35
N GLY A 161 3.39 -15.17 -1.01
CA GLY A 161 4.72 -15.29 -1.59
C GLY A 161 5.55 -14.02 -1.48
N PHE A 162 6.63 -14.02 -2.23
CA PHE A 162 7.58 -12.92 -2.24
C PHE A 162 7.17 -11.83 -3.23
N GLY A 163 7.46 -10.60 -2.84
CA GLY A 163 7.39 -9.41 -3.66
C GLY A 163 8.59 -8.52 -3.37
N THR A 164 8.59 -7.33 -3.95
CA THR A 164 9.63 -6.31 -3.76
C THR A 164 9.02 -5.00 -3.29
N LEU A 165 9.85 -4.14 -2.71
CA LEU A 165 9.45 -2.79 -2.35
C LEU A 165 10.53 -1.77 -2.68
N VAL A 166 10.09 -0.57 -3.02
CA VAL A 166 10.92 0.63 -3.10
C VAL A 166 10.18 1.79 -2.47
N GLY A 167 10.90 2.72 -1.86
CA GLY A 167 10.26 3.86 -1.22
C GLY A 167 11.17 5.05 -1.07
N ILE A 168 10.56 6.20 -0.85
CA ILE A 168 11.20 7.47 -0.59
C ILE A 168 10.46 8.22 0.50
N GLY A 169 11.16 9.00 1.31
CA GLY A 169 10.51 9.79 2.34
C GLY A 169 11.47 10.73 3.04
N TYR A 170 10.97 11.31 4.09
CA TYR A 170 11.70 12.20 4.98
C TYR A 170 11.56 11.72 6.42
N GLU A 171 12.66 11.71 7.16
CA GLU A 171 12.72 11.41 8.59
C GLU A 171 13.38 12.59 9.32
N SER A 172 12.65 13.19 10.26
CA SER A 172 13.16 14.26 11.09
C SER A 172 14.11 13.71 12.18
N PRO A 173 14.94 14.55 12.80
CA PRO A 173 15.77 14.13 13.94
C PRO A 173 14.98 13.67 15.15
N SER A 174 13.75 14.15 15.32
CA SER A 174 12.83 13.69 16.38
C SER A 174 12.20 12.34 16.08
N GLY A 175 12.46 11.74 14.91
CA GLY A 175 11.91 10.46 14.50
C GLY A 175 10.55 10.56 13.79
N PHE A 176 10.00 11.76 13.57
CA PHE A 176 8.82 11.91 12.72
C PHE A 176 9.16 11.53 11.27
N ARG A 177 8.29 10.76 10.63
CA ARG A 177 8.47 10.27 9.25
C ARG A 177 7.26 10.60 8.38
N VAL A 178 7.54 10.87 7.11
CA VAL A 178 6.55 10.92 6.04
C VAL A 178 7.17 10.29 4.81
N GLY A 179 6.41 9.46 4.09
CA GLY A 179 6.98 8.78 2.94
C GLY A 179 5.95 8.08 2.07
N TYR A 180 6.47 7.58 0.97
CA TYR A 180 5.75 6.74 0.04
C TYR A 180 6.55 5.46 -0.19
N THR A 181 5.88 4.31 -0.15
CA THR A 181 6.46 3.00 -0.47
C THR A 181 5.58 2.33 -1.50
N TYR A 182 6.19 1.87 -2.58
CA TYR A 182 5.55 1.03 -3.58
C TYR A 182 5.92 -0.41 -3.32
N TYR A 183 4.93 -1.27 -3.23
CA TYR A 183 5.01 -2.72 -3.09
C TYR A 183 4.63 -3.35 -4.41
N ASN A 184 5.46 -4.26 -4.92
CA ASN A 184 5.27 -4.91 -6.21
C ASN A 184 5.15 -6.42 -6.02
N ASP A 185 4.21 -7.04 -6.75
CA ASP A 185 3.94 -8.49 -6.77
C ASP A 185 3.75 -9.12 -5.37
N VAL A 186 3.04 -8.43 -4.47
CA VAL A 186 2.77 -8.93 -3.12
C VAL A 186 2.00 -10.25 -3.19
N GLY A 187 2.45 -11.24 -2.39
CA GLY A 187 1.83 -12.56 -2.38
C GLY A 187 2.11 -13.39 -3.64
N ASN A 188 3.17 -13.06 -4.40
CA ASN A 188 3.50 -13.68 -5.69
C ASN A 188 2.35 -13.57 -6.73
N LEU A 189 1.53 -12.56 -6.58
CA LEU A 189 0.39 -12.28 -7.44
C LEU A 189 0.80 -11.17 -8.41
N LYS A 190 0.95 -11.53 -9.70
CA LYS A 190 1.28 -10.59 -10.75
C LYS A 190 0.22 -9.48 -10.80
N GLY A 191 0.63 -8.23 -10.58
CA GLY A 191 -0.27 -7.08 -10.57
C GLY A 191 -0.95 -6.81 -9.22
N ALA A 192 -0.61 -7.52 -8.13
CA ALA A 192 -0.99 -7.15 -6.78
C ALA A 192 -0.03 -6.06 -6.24
N ASP A 193 -0.05 -4.92 -6.91
CA ASP A 193 0.81 -3.78 -6.64
C ASP A 193 0.04 -2.73 -5.87
N PHE A 194 0.67 -2.13 -4.89
CA PHE A 194 0.08 -1.01 -4.19
C PHE A 194 1.11 0.02 -3.72
N GLY A 195 0.68 1.26 -3.65
CA GLY A 195 1.44 2.36 -3.07
C GLY A 195 0.92 2.72 -1.68
N MET A 196 1.79 2.81 -0.70
CA MET A 196 1.48 3.24 0.66
C MET A 196 2.04 4.65 0.89
N LEU A 197 1.16 5.64 1.05
CA LEU A 197 1.50 6.98 1.53
C LEU A 197 1.30 7.00 3.05
N TYR A 198 2.33 7.38 3.82
CA TYR A 198 2.27 7.27 5.27
C TYR A 198 2.89 8.46 6.00
N ILE A 199 2.43 8.64 7.22
CA ILE A 199 3.11 9.37 8.29
C ILE A 199 3.47 8.39 9.39
N GLY A 200 4.53 8.65 10.15
CA GLY A 200 4.97 7.72 11.18
C GLY A 200 5.89 8.34 12.20
N ALA A 201 6.29 7.51 13.14
CA ALA A 201 7.27 7.86 14.17
C ALA A 201 8.24 6.70 14.39
N LYS A 202 9.51 7.05 14.61
CA LYS A 202 10.60 6.13 14.98
C LYS A 202 11.25 6.62 16.28
N PHE A 203 11.35 5.77 17.27
CA PHE A 203 11.80 6.06 18.64
C PHE A 203 12.79 5.04 19.17
#